data_7b6b5bc7c2ca2a818b12d5cd71717ffb
#
_entry.id   7b6b5bc7c2ca2a818b12d5cd71717ffb
#
_cell.length_a   1.000
_cell.length_b   1.000
_cell.length_c   1.000
_cell.angle_alpha   90.00
_cell.angle_beta   90.00
_cell.angle_gamma   90.00
#
_symmetry.space_group_name_H-M   'P 1'
#
loop_
_entity.id
_entity.type
_entity.pdbx_description
1 polymer ?
#
loop_
_entity_poly.entity_id
_entity_poly.type
_entity_poly.pdbx_seq_one_letter_code
_entity_poly.pdbx_strand_id
1 'polypeptide(L)'
;MRTLSAAAAVACVASLGGLLGLSGCGGVHYAIAVNSAASRVEEAKAVGAEQLAPYEYYYAKEHLQQAQIYASESSYSDAANTADEAEEYAAKAIELAQSARRTRP
;
A
#
# COMPACT_ATOMS: atom_id res chain seq x y z
N MET A 1 -10.50 23.02 45.83
CA MET A 1 -9.15 22.60 45.50
C MET A 1 -9.07 21.26 44.77
N ARG A 2 -9.91 20.28 45.05
CA ARG A 2 -9.90 18.99 44.40
C ARG A 2 -10.41 18.98 42.97
N THR A 3 -11.23 19.91 42.59
CA THR A 3 -11.80 20.04 41.22
C THR A 3 -10.81 20.66 40.21
N LEU A 4 -9.84 21.44 40.67
CA LEU A 4 -8.82 22.06 39.82
C LEU A 4 -7.77 21.06 39.32
N SER A 5 -7.43 20.04 40.10
CA SER A 5 -6.46 19.03 39.73
C SER A 5 -7.03 18.06 38.66
N ALA A 6 -8.33 17.78 38.69
CA ALA A 6 -8.99 16.95 37.70
C ALA A 6 -9.07 17.62 36.31
N ALA A 7 -9.31 18.94 36.30
CA ALA A 7 -9.35 19.72 35.07
C ALA A 7 -7.98 19.82 34.37
N ALA A 8 -6.91 19.95 35.18
CA ALA A 8 -5.55 19.97 34.67
C ALA A 8 -5.11 18.64 34.06
N ALA A 9 -5.54 17.51 34.63
CA ALA A 9 -5.27 16.16 34.09
C ALA A 9 -5.95 15.91 32.76
N VAL A 10 -7.19 16.38 32.58
CA VAL A 10 -7.93 16.26 31.34
C VAL A 10 -7.31 17.08 30.22
N ALA A 11 -6.80 18.26 30.52
CA ALA A 11 -6.12 19.14 29.55
C ALA A 11 -4.82 18.51 29.02
N CYS A 12 -4.05 17.79 29.85
CA CYS A 12 -2.84 17.13 29.44
C CYS A 12 -3.10 15.92 28.49
N VAL A 13 -4.19 15.17 28.70
CA VAL A 13 -4.56 14.05 27.84
C VAL A 13 -5.02 14.52 26.46
N ALA A 14 -5.74 15.64 26.40
CA ALA A 14 -6.18 16.21 25.13
C ALA A 14 -5.02 16.73 24.27
N SER A 15 -3.98 17.29 24.90
CA SER A 15 -2.80 17.77 24.16
C SER A 15 -1.91 16.67 23.61
N LEU A 16 -1.86 15.50 24.27
CA LEU A 16 -1.07 14.37 23.81
C LEU A 16 -1.71 13.68 22.60
N GLY A 17 -3.04 13.62 22.54
CA GLY A 17 -3.77 13.04 21.41
C GLY A 17 -3.63 13.83 20.10
N GLY A 18 -3.48 15.15 20.18
CA GLY A 18 -3.33 16.00 19.01
C GLY A 18 -1.97 15.87 18.31
N LEU A 19 -0.92 15.55 19.04
CA LEU A 19 0.43 15.40 18.49
C LEU A 19 0.65 14.06 17.76
N LEU A 20 -0.04 13.01 18.17
CA LEU A 20 0.07 11.68 17.56
C LEU A 20 -0.63 11.61 16.18
N GLY A 21 -1.61 12.47 15.93
CA GLY A 21 -2.32 12.51 14.64
C GLY A 21 -1.53 13.15 13.51
N LEU A 22 -0.55 13.99 13.80
CA LEU A 22 0.23 14.73 12.80
C LEU A 22 1.43 13.96 12.26
N SER A 23 1.93 12.96 12.99
CA SER A 23 3.13 12.21 12.59
C SER A 23 2.82 10.97 11.74
N GLY A 24 1.54 10.61 11.52
CA GLY A 24 1.14 9.39 10.83
C GLY A 24 0.84 9.53 9.33
N CYS A 25 0.76 10.75 8.77
CA CYS A 25 0.23 10.96 7.41
C CYS A 25 1.07 10.34 6.29
N GLY A 26 2.41 10.39 6.36
CA GLY A 26 3.30 9.80 5.35
C GLY A 26 3.31 8.28 5.37
N GLY A 27 3.33 7.68 6.57
CA GLY A 27 3.33 6.22 6.72
C GLY A 27 2.00 5.56 6.37
N VAL A 28 0.89 6.26 6.56
CA VAL A 28 -0.45 5.75 6.22
C VAL A 28 -0.62 5.64 4.71
N HIS A 29 -0.22 6.67 3.95
CA HIS A 29 -0.31 6.65 2.48
C HIS A 29 0.50 5.50 1.89
N TYR A 30 1.73 5.33 2.33
CA TYR A 30 2.59 4.21 1.92
C TYR A 30 1.94 2.86 2.26
N ALA A 31 1.44 2.68 3.48
CA ALA A 31 0.84 1.43 3.93
C ALA A 31 -0.38 1.05 3.07
N ILE A 32 -1.23 2.00 2.72
CA ILE A 32 -2.38 1.79 1.85
C ILE A 32 -1.92 1.37 0.44
N ALA A 33 -0.97 2.09 -0.14
CA ALA A 33 -0.46 1.82 -1.48
C ALA A 33 0.18 0.42 -1.58
N VAL A 34 1.01 0.05 -0.62
CA VAL A 34 1.67 -1.26 -0.60
C VAL A 34 0.66 -2.40 -0.39
N ASN A 35 -0.30 -2.23 0.52
CA ASN A 35 -1.33 -3.25 0.75
C ASN A 35 -2.22 -3.44 -0.48
N SER A 36 -2.59 -2.36 -1.16
CA SER A 36 -3.37 -2.41 -2.40
C SER A 36 -2.60 -3.13 -3.51
N ALA A 37 -1.33 -2.75 -3.72
CA ALA A 37 -0.47 -3.39 -4.71
C ALA A 37 -0.25 -4.88 -4.41
N ALA A 38 0.02 -5.24 -3.16
CA ALA A 38 0.20 -6.64 -2.75
C ALA A 38 -1.05 -7.47 -3.02
N SER A 39 -2.23 -6.95 -2.69
CA SER A 39 -3.50 -7.60 -2.96
C SER A 39 -3.73 -7.83 -4.46
N ARG A 40 -3.40 -6.85 -5.30
CA ARG A 40 -3.53 -6.97 -6.75
C ARG A 40 -2.55 -7.98 -7.35
N VAL A 41 -1.31 -8.02 -6.85
CA VAL A 41 -0.31 -9.02 -7.29
C VAL A 41 -0.78 -10.43 -6.94
N GLU A 42 -1.34 -10.64 -5.76
CA GLU A 42 -1.89 -11.94 -5.36
C GLU A 42 -3.10 -12.32 -6.23
N GLU A 43 -3.98 -11.37 -6.53
CA GLU A 43 -5.12 -11.58 -7.43
C GLU A 43 -4.63 -11.96 -8.84
N ALA A 44 -3.61 -11.26 -9.35
CA ALA A 44 -3.01 -11.56 -10.65
C ALA A 44 -2.46 -12.99 -10.69
N LYS A 45 -1.78 -13.41 -9.64
CA LYS A 45 -1.30 -14.79 -9.50
C LYS A 45 -2.45 -15.79 -9.51
N ALA A 46 -3.52 -15.50 -8.77
CA ALA A 46 -4.69 -16.38 -8.67
C ALA A 46 -5.40 -16.59 -10.01
N VAL A 47 -5.42 -15.58 -10.89
CA VAL A 47 -6.02 -15.70 -12.23
C VAL A 47 -5.06 -16.25 -13.29
N GLY A 48 -3.85 -16.63 -12.90
CA GLY A 48 -2.87 -17.23 -13.79
C GLY A 48 -2.04 -16.24 -14.61
N ALA A 49 -1.94 -15.00 -14.17
CA ALA A 49 -1.19 -13.95 -14.88
C ALA A 49 0.30 -14.26 -15.00
N GLU A 50 0.85 -15.05 -14.10
CA GLU A 50 2.26 -15.48 -14.18
C GLU A 50 2.57 -16.18 -15.50
N GLN A 51 1.64 -16.98 -16.03
CA GLN A 51 1.77 -17.68 -17.31
C GLN A 51 1.13 -16.90 -18.48
N LEU A 52 0.03 -16.19 -18.24
CA LEU A 52 -0.78 -15.59 -19.30
C LEU A 52 -0.41 -14.12 -19.60
N ALA A 53 0.19 -13.42 -18.64
CA ALA A 53 0.65 -12.05 -18.77
C ALA A 53 1.96 -11.86 -17.99
N PRO A 54 3.03 -12.60 -18.33
CA PRO A 54 4.25 -12.64 -17.51
C PRO A 54 4.95 -11.31 -17.38
N TYR A 55 4.99 -10.51 -18.44
CA TYR A 55 5.66 -9.20 -18.39
C TYR A 55 5.03 -8.30 -17.33
N GLU A 56 3.72 -8.10 -17.40
CA GLU A 56 2.98 -7.23 -16.49
C GLU A 56 2.99 -7.78 -15.06
N TYR A 57 2.87 -9.10 -14.91
CA TYR A 57 2.92 -9.75 -13.60
C TYR A 57 4.28 -9.55 -12.91
N TYR A 58 5.38 -9.85 -13.60
CA TYR A 58 6.71 -9.71 -13.01
C TYR A 58 7.10 -8.26 -12.80
N TYR A 59 6.68 -7.35 -13.69
CA TYR A 59 6.88 -5.91 -13.50
C TYR A 59 6.20 -5.46 -12.19
N ALA A 60 4.95 -5.84 -11.99
CA ALA A 60 4.22 -5.52 -10.76
C ALA A 60 4.90 -6.08 -9.52
N LYS A 61 5.30 -7.33 -9.57
CA LYS A 61 5.97 -8.01 -8.45
C LYS A 61 7.29 -7.34 -8.06
N GLU A 62 8.12 -7.03 -9.05
CA GLU A 62 9.42 -6.37 -8.83
C GLU A 62 9.26 -4.96 -8.29
N HIS A 63 8.28 -4.20 -8.79
CA HIS A 63 7.98 -2.85 -8.30
C HIS A 63 7.45 -2.88 -6.86
N LEU A 64 6.65 -3.87 -6.52
CA LEU A 64 6.21 -4.06 -5.14
C LEU A 64 7.40 -4.29 -4.19
N GLN A 65 8.36 -5.12 -4.59
CA GLN A 65 9.58 -5.35 -3.83
C GLN A 65 10.43 -4.06 -3.71
N GLN A 66 10.56 -3.31 -4.80
CA GLN A 66 11.29 -2.04 -4.80
C GLN A 66 10.63 -1.00 -3.87
N ALA A 67 9.29 -0.95 -3.85
CA ALA A 67 8.56 -0.09 -2.92
C ALA A 67 8.89 -0.42 -1.46
N GLN A 68 8.98 -1.71 -1.13
CA GLN A 68 9.35 -2.16 0.21
C GLN A 68 10.80 -1.76 0.57
N ILE A 69 11.72 -1.79 -0.40
CA ILE A 69 13.10 -1.33 -0.23
C ILE A 69 13.13 0.18 0.06
N TYR A 70 12.43 0.98 -0.73
CA TYR A 70 12.34 2.43 -0.50
C TYR A 70 11.78 2.75 0.89
N ALA A 71 10.79 2.00 1.34
CA ALA A 71 10.22 2.18 2.68
C ALA A 71 11.25 1.85 3.77
N SER A 72 12.08 0.82 3.59
CA SER A 72 13.13 0.47 4.54
C SER A 72 14.20 1.56 4.64
N GLU A 73 14.36 2.36 3.59
CA GLU A 73 15.24 3.52 3.54
C GLU A 73 14.55 4.82 3.98
N SER A 74 13.33 4.74 4.47
CA SER A 74 12.48 5.88 4.87
C SER A 74 12.09 6.80 3.70
N SER A 75 12.19 6.35 2.46
CA SER A 75 11.76 7.07 1.27
C SER A 75 10.30 6.76 0.96
N TYR A 76 9.39 7.20 1.86
CA TYR A 76 7.98 6.82 1.81
C TYR A 76 7.23 7.36 0.59
N SER A 77 7.62 8.51 0.08
CA SER A 77 7.05 9.08 -1.15
C SER A 77 7.39 8.22 -2.37
N ASP A 78 8.65 7.84 -2.51
CA ASP A 78 9.09 6.96 -3.59
C ASP A 78 8.48 5.57 -3.45
N ALA A 79 8.39 5.08 -2.22
CA ALA A 79 7.75 3.81 -1.92
C ALA A 79 6.27 3.79 -2.34
N ALA A 80 5.53 4.86 -2.03
CA ALA A 80 4.12 4.97 -2.42
C ALA A 80 3.95 5.04 -3.94
N ASN A 81 4.73 5.86 -4.62
CA ASN A 81 4.67 6.00 -6.07
C ASN A 81 5.01 4.68 -6.78
N THR A 82 6.04 3.98 -6.31
CA THR A 82 6.44 2.69 -6.87
C THR A 82 5.40 1.60 -6.61
N ALA A 83 4.74 1.63 -5.44
CA ALA A 83 3.64 0.72 -5.13
C ALA A 83 2.41 0.99 -6.02
N ASP A 84 2.10 2.25 -6.31
CA ASP A 84 1.01 2.61 -7.23
C ASP A 84 1.29 2.08 -8.64
N GLU A 85 2.53 2.15 -9.12
CA GLU A 85 2.94 1.53 -10.39
C GLU A 85 2.76 0.01 -10.35
N ALA A 86 3.15 -0.63 -9.26
CA ALA A 86 2.96 -2.07 -9.09
C ALA A 86 1.49 -2.45 -9.18
N GLU A 87 0.61 -1.69 -8.52
CA GLU A 87 -0.83 -1.91 -8.57
C GLU A 87 -1.38 -1.78 -9.99
N GLU A 88 -0.97 -0.74 -10.73
CA GLU A 88 -1.40 -0.52 -12.12
C GLU A 88 -1.02 -1.71 -13.01
N TYR A 89 0.22 -2.17 -12.93
CA TYR A 89 0.67 -3.31 -13.74
C TYR A 89 0.05 -4.62 -13.31
N ALA A 90 -0.22 -4.81 -12.02
CA ALA A 90 -0.97 -5.97 -11.55
C ALA A 90 -2.40 -5.98 -12.11
N ALA A 91 -3.06 -4.83 -12.15
CA ALA A 91 -4.39 -4.70 -12.76
C ALA A 91 -4.37 -5.03 -14.25
N LYS A 92 -3.36 -4.56 -14.98
CA LYS A 92 -3.16 -4.91 -16.40
C LYS A 92 -2.94 -6.42 -16.58
N ALA A 93 -2.14 -7.02 -15.71
CA ALA A 93 -1.88 -8.47 -15.73
C ALA A 93 -3.17 -9.27 -15.54
N ILE A 94 -4.02 -8.85 -14.60
CA ILE A 94 -5.33 -9.48 -14.36
C ILE A 94 -6.21 -9.40 -15.62
N GLU A 95 -6.32 -8.21 -16.20
CA GLU A 95 -7.14 -7.98 -17.41
C GLU A 95 -6.67 -8.86 -18.57
N LEU A 96 -5.36 -8.88 -18.83
CA LEU A 96 -4.78 -9.68 -19.91
C LEU A 96 -4.96 -11.20 -19.68
N ALA A 97 -4.78 -11.65 -18.46
CA ALA A 97 -4.96 -13.05 -18.09
C ALA A 97 -6.42 -13.49 -18.28
N GLN A 98 -7.36 -12.66 -17.84
CA GLN A 98 -8.79 -12.91 -18.02
C GLN A 98 -9.20 -12.92 -19.50
N SER A 99 -8.68 -11.98 -20.29
CA SER A 99 -8.88 -11.92 -21.73
C SER A 99 -8.36 -13.18 -22.44
N ALA A 100 -7.16 -13.60 -22.10
CA ALA A 100 -6.56 -14.81 -22.67
C ALA A 100 -7.38 -16.07 -22.38
N ARG A 101 -7.99 -16.14 -21.20
CA ARG A 101 -8.88 -17.27 -20.83
C ARG A 101 -10.17 -17.25 -21.63
N ARG A 102 -10.74 -16.08 -21.88
CA ARG A 102 -11.99 -15.96 -22.65
C ARG A 102 -11.82 -16.32 -24.13
N THR A 103 -10.64 -16.15 -24.68
CA THR A 103 -10.34 -16.43 -26.08
C THR A 103 -9.89 -17.87 -26.33
N ARG A 104 -9.63 -18.67 -25.29
CA ARG A 104 -9.32 -20.10 -25.44
C ARG A 104 -10.58 -20.87 -25.78
N PRO A 105 -10.51 -21.74 -26.82
CA PRO A 105 -11.61 -22.67 -27.15
C PRO A 105 -11.84 -23.73 -26.09
#